data_f1f2a21aed4860d9c449fd160cd965b2
#
_entry.id   f1f2a21aed4860d9c449fd160cd965b2
#
_cell.length_a   1.000
_cell.length_b   1.000
_cell.length_c   1.000
_cell.angle_alpha   90.00
_cell.angle_beta   90.00
_cell.angle_gamma   90.00
#
_symmetry.space_group_name_H-M   'P 1'
#
loop_
_entity.id
_entity.type
_entity.pdbx_description
1 polymer ?
#
loop_
_entity_poly.entity_id
_entity_poly.type
_entity_poly.pdbx_seq_one_letter_code
_entity_poly.pdbx_strand_id
1 'polypeptide(L)'
;ITSRPAQQATATRVEVEGGRLRAPEPAAHPPGTTIEVRDLFYSVPARRKFLRAERTEYGHAEDLVRTLALARMQVELKLKHNGRISKHYRPVEDEASLGKRLSEALGEDFARGALRIEHEAAGLRLHGWVGLPTASRSQADQQFFFVNGRHVKDRLVAHAVKQAYADVLYHGRHPAFVLFLEIDPRKVDVNVHPAKHEVRFRDGRLVHEFIFRSLHEALAGTRAGAVAV
;
A
#
# COMPACT_ATOMS: atom_id res chain seq x y z
N ILE A 1 10.42 -21.54 10.88
CA ILE A 1 8.98 -21.25 11.04
C ILE A 1 8.50 -22.00 12.25
N THR A 2 7.82 -21.31 13.19
CA THR A 2 7.17 -21.92 14.34
C THR A 2 5.71 -21.48 14.33
N SER A 3 4.78 -22.44 14.35
CA SER A 3 3.36 -22.14 14.24
C SER A 3 2.53 -22.99 15.21
N ARG A 4 1.51 -22.36 15.82
CA ARG A 4 0.55 -23.03 16.68
C ARG A 4 -0.88 -22.54 16.36
N PRO A 5 -1.76 -23.43 15.85
CA PRO A 5 -3.19 -23.13 15.78
C PRO A 5 -3.78 -22.95 17.19
N ALA A 6 -4.81 -22.11 17.31
CA ALA A 6 -5.44 -21.83 18.62
C ALA A 6 -5.99 -23.10 19.32
N GLN A 7 -6.42 -24.09 18.54
CA GLN A 7 -7.01 -25.34 19.03
C GLN A 7 -5.99 -26.40 19.46
N GLN A 8 -4.69 -26.18 19.21
CA GLN A 8 -3.64 -27.14 19.56
C GLN A 8 -2.84 -26.65 20.78
N ALA A 9 -2.47 -27.59 21.65
CA ALA A 9 -1.67 -27.30 22.83
C ALA A 9 -0.18 -27.06 22.49
N THR A 10 0.32 -27.74 21.45
CA THR A 10 1.74 -27.74 21.07
C THR A 10 1.92 -27.10 19.69
N ALA A 11 2.95 -26.26 19.55
CA ALA A 11 3.39 -25.71 18.28
C ALA A 11 4.25 -26.74 17.52
N THR A 12 4.33 -26.53 16.21
CA THR A 12 5.28 -27.24 15.32
C THR A 12 6.33 -26.26 14.82
N ARG A 13 7.59 -26.64 14.92
CA ARG A 13 8.72 -25.92 14.35
C ARG A 13 9.28 -26.64 13.15
N VAL A 14 9.55 -25.90 12.09
CA VAL A 14 10.18 -26.36 10.85
C VAL A 14 11.36 -25.47 10.56
N GLU A 15 12.53 -26.07 10.28
CA GLU A 15 13.75 -25.36 9.94
C GLU A 15 14.27 -25.79 8.56
N VAL A 16 14.77 -24.80 7.80
CA VAL A 16 15.48 -25.02 6.53
C VAL A 16 16.83 -24.34 6.63
N GLU A 17 17.90 -25.09 6.43
CA GLU A 17 19.28 -24.60 6.45
C GLU A 17 20.03 -25.03 5.21
N GLY A 18 20.58 -24.10 4.44
CA GLY A 18 21.30 -24.41 3.21
C GLY A 18 20.50 -25.22 2.18
N GLY A 19 19.16 -25.03 2.14
CA GLY A 19 18.24 -25.78 1.27
C GLY A 19 17.82 -27.16 1.80
N ARG A 20 18.30 -27.55 2.99
CA ARG A 20 17.92 -28.82 3.64
C ARG A 20 16.82 -28.59 4.66
N LEU A 21 15.71 -29.26 4.47
CA LEU A 21 14.58 -29.28 5.41
C LEU A 21 14.91 -30.25 6.57
N ARG A 22 14.84 -29.75 7.82
CA ARG A 22 14.91 -30.58 9.01
C ARG A 22 13.54 -31.19 9.32
N ALA A 23 13.53 -32.33 10.00
CA ALA A 23 12.27 -32.92 10.45
C ALA A 23 11.51 -31.94 11.35
N PRO A 24 10.17 -31.85 11.20
CA PRO A 24 9.36 -31.04 12.10
C PRO A 24 9.49 -31.51 13.55
N GLU A 25 9.60 -30.56 14.47
CA GLU A 25 9.73 -30.82 15.91
C GLU A 25 8.67 -30.08 16.73
N PRO A 26 8.24 -30.62 17.88
CA PRO A 26 7.39 -29.89 18.81
C PRO A 26 8.11 -28.67 19.38
N ALA A 27 7.37 -27.56 19.58
CA ALA A 27 7.89 -26.34 20.14
C ALA A 27 6.87 -25.65 21.04
N ALA A 28 7.34 -24.72 21.88
CA ALA A 28 6.49 -23.81 22.62
C ALA A 28 6.29 -22.52 21.83
N HIS A 29 5.04 -22.13 21.59
CA HIS A 29 4.67 -20.89 20.91
C HIS A 29 3.26 -20.47 21.30
N PRO A 30 2.95 -19.18 21.45
CA PRO A 30 1.56 -18.73 21.56
C PRO A 30 0.78 -19.04 20.27
N PRO A 31 -0.57 -18.99 20.27
CA PRO A 31 -1.33 -19.11 19.03
C PRO A 31 -0.85 -18.08 18.00
N GLY A 32 -0.55 -18.56 16.77
CA GLY A 32 -0.01 -17.73 15.72
C GLY A 32 1.21 -18.35 15.02
N THR A 33 1.89 -17.55 14.21
CA THR A 33 3.04 -18.01 13.41
C THR A 33 4.19 -17.02 13.51
N THR A 34 5.38 -17.52 13.79
CA THR A 34 6.64 -16.78 13.68
C THR A 34 7.44 -17.32 12.51
N ILE A 35 7.85 -16.42 11.62
CA ILE A 35 8.79 -16.70 10.54
C ILE A 35 10.07 -15.95 10.84
N GLU A 36 11.18 -16.67 10.99
CA GLU A 36 12.50 -16.10 11.22
C GLU A 36 13.39 -16.42 10.01
N VAL A 37 14.02 -15.39 9.47
CA VAL A 37 15.01 -15.52 8.38
C VAL A 37 16.33 -14.94 8.90
N ARG A 38 17.34 -15.79 8.96
CA ARG A 38 18.70 -15.41 9.37
C ARG A 38 19.63 -15.43 8.16
N ASP A 39 20.68 -14.63 8.22
CA ASP A 39 21.75 -14.62 7.21
C ASP A 39 21.20 -14.55 5.78
N LEU A 40 20.36 -13.52 5.52
CA LEU A 40 19.71 -13.32 4.23
C LEU A 40 20.74 -13.41 3.10
N PHE A 41 20.42 -14.25 2.09
CA PHE A 41 21.30 -14.59 0.96
C PHE A 41 22.56 -15.39 1.31
N TYR A 42 22.61 -16.09 2.46
CA TYR A 42 23.71 -17.01 2.78
C TYR A 42 23.98 -18.01 1.65
N SER A 43 22.93 -18.66 1.14
CA SER A 43 23.03 -19.65 0.05
C SER A 43 23.15 -19.02 -1.35
N VAL A 44 23.12 -17.70 -1.48
CA VAL A 44 23.18 -16.97 -2.76
C VAL A 44 24.09 -15.75 -2.64
N PRO A 45 25.41 -15.95 -2.52
CA PRO A 45 26.37 -14.86 -2.27
C PRO A 45 26.32 -13.75 -3.33
N ALA A 46 26.00 -14.09 -4.57
CA ALA A 46 25.85 -13.11 -5.65
C ALA A 46 24.76 -12.09 -5.35
N ARG A 47 23.64 -12.50 -4.73
CA ARG A 47 22.55 -11.58 -4.32
C ARG A 47 22.93 -10.75 -3.10
N ARG A 48 23.75 -11.28 -2.19
CA ARG A 48 24.22 -10.55 -1.01
C ARG A 48 25.00 -9.27 -1.38
N LYS A 49 25.72 -9.29 -2.51
CA LYS A 49 26.46 -8.12 -3.02
C LYS A 49 25.56 -6.95 -3.43
N PHE A 50 24.27 -7.17 -3.67
CA PHE A 50 23.30 -6.13 -4.01
C PHE A 50 22.61 -5.51 -2.78
N LEU A 51 22.81 -6.05 -1.58
CA LEU A 51 22.35 -5.41 -0.36
C LEU A 51 23.04 -4.06 -0.19
N ARG A 52 22.24 -3.05 0.09
CA ARG A 52 22.69 -1.68 0.34
C ARG A 52 22.97 -1.46 1.82
N ALA A 53 23.24 -0.22 2.20
CA ALA A 53 23.39 0.15 3.60
C ALA A 53 22.09 -0.17 4.38
N GLU A 54 22.22 -0.58 5.64
CA GLU A 54 21.11 -0.97 6.52
C GLU A 54 19.96 0.04 6.50
N ARG A 55 20.28 1.35 6.54
CA ARG A 55 19.28 2.41 6.47
C ARG A 55 18.45 2.36 5.18
N THR A 56 19.07 2.00 4.06
CA THR A 56 18.37 1.90 2.76
C THR A 56 17.46 0.68 2.74
N GLU A 57 17.96 -0.48 3.19
CA GLU A 57 17.16 -1.71 3.27
C GLU A 57 16.00 -1.56 4.24
N TYR A 58 16.23 -0.91 5.38
CA TYR A 58 15.20 -0.59 6.34
C TYR A 58 14.13 0.33 5.72
N GLY A 59 14.52 1.36 4.95
CA GLY A 59 13.60 2.23 4.24
C GLY A 59 12.66 1.45 3.30
N HIS A 60 13.18 0.46 2.57
CA HIS A 60 12.34 -0.41 1.74
C HIS A 60 11.35 -1.24 2.55
N ALA A 61 11.78 -1.76 3.70
CA ALA A 61 10.89 -2.49 4.61
C ALA A 61 9.79 -1.57 5.19
N GLU A 62 10.14 -0.35 5.56
CA GLU A 62 9.21 0.66 6.05
C GLU A 62 8.17 1.03 4.99
N ASP A 63 8.57 1.24 3.73
CA ASP A 63 7.67 1.52 2.61
C ASP A 63 6.72 0.35 2.32
N LEU A 64 7.21 -0.88 2.42
CA LEU A 64 6.38 -2.09 2.29
C LEU A 64 5.35 -2.17 3.40
N VAL A 65 5.74 -1.98 4.66
CA VAL A 65 4.83 -2.03 5.82
C VAL A 65 3.79 -0.91 5.73
N ARG A 66 4.17 0.31 5.31
CA ARG A 66 3.26 1.41 5.04
C ARG A 66 2.23 1.06 3.96
N THR A 67 2.68 0.48 2.86
CA THR A 67 1.81 0.03 1.77
C THR A 67 0.81 -1.03 2.25
N LEU A 68 1.26 -2.00 3.06
CA LEU A 68 0.39 -3.02 3.67
C LEU A 68 -0.60 -2.42 4.66
N ALA A 69 -0.18 -1.43 5.44
CA ALA A 69 -1.03 -0.72 6.40
C ALA A 69 -2.17 0.02 5.71
N LEU A 70 -1.93 0.58 4.52
CA LEU A 70 -2.96 1.20 3.70
C LEU A 70 -3.84 0.18 2.98
N ALA A 71 -3.28 -0.94 2.52
CA ALA A 71 -4.01 -2.00 1.82
C ALA A 71 -4.92 -2.82 2.75
N ARG A 72 -4.58 -2.92 4.04
CA ARG A 72 -5.25 -3.78 5.04
C ARG A 72 -5.48 -2.98 6.32
N MET A 73 -6.39 -2.02 6.25
CA MET A 73 -6.62 -1.07 7.35
C MET A 73 -7.13 -1.73 8.64
N GLN A 74 -7.83 -2.87 8.55
CA GLN A 74 -8.33 -3.64 9.69
C GLN A 74 -7.26 -4.50 10.39
N VAL A 75 -6.02 -4.54 9.86
CA VAL A 75 -4.92 -5.32 10.44
C VAL A 75 -3.99 -4.41 11.25
N GLU A 76 -3.62 -4.88 12.45
CA GLU A 76 -2.55 -4.26 13.23
C GLU A 76 -1.19 -4.64 12.63
N LEU A 77 -0.32 -3.64 12.41
CA LEU A 77 1.03 -3.84 11.92
C LEU A 77 2.03 -3.12 12.82
N LYS A 78 3.05 -3.85 13.25
CA LYS A 78 4.18 -3.31 14.02
C LYS A 78 5.48 -3.59 13.30
N LEU A 79 6.25 -2.54 13.02
CA LEU A 79 7.61 -2.66 12.52
C LEU A 79 8.59 -2.35 13.65
N LYS A 80 9.51 -3.28 13.88
CA LYS A 80 10.63 -3.08 14.81
C LYS A 80 11.94 -3.02 14.03
N HIS A 81 12.81 -2.14 14.46
CA HIS A 81 14.18 -2.05 13.94
C HIS A 81 15.15 -1.98 15.13
N ASN A 82 16.11 -2.88 15.15
CA ASN A 82 17.09 -2.99 16.24
C ASN A 82 16.45 -3.02 17.65
N GLY A 83 15.40 -3.86 17.78
CA GLY A 83 14.68 -4.07 19.05
C GLY A 83 13.66 -2.97 19.42
N ARG A 84 13.63 -1.84 18.70
CA ARG A 84 12.72 -0.72 18.98
C ARG A 84 11.56 -0.69 17.99
N ILE A 85 10.34 -0.40 18.48
CA ILE A 85 9.19 -0.15 17.60
C ILE A 85 9.42 1.17 16.88
N SER A 86 9.49 1.12 15.56
CA SER A 86 9.65 2.29 14.68
C SER A 86 8.35 2.73 14.05
N LYS A 87 7.44 1.77 13.75
CA LYS A 87 6.08 2.03 13.25
C LYS A 87 5.09 1.12 13.95
N HIS A 88 3.92 1.67 14.22
CA HIS A 88 2.81 0.94 14.79
C HIS A 88 1.49 1.44 14.19
N TYR A 89 0.91 0.67 13.30
CA TYR A 89 -0.37 0.94 12.69
C TYR A 89 -1.45 0.10 13.38
N ARG A 90 -2.36 0.75 14.10
CA ARG A 90 -3.48 0.08 14.79
C ARG A 90 -4.62 -0.22 13.81
N PRO A 91 -5.48 -1.22 14.06
CA PRO A 91 -6.66 -1.47 13.24
C PRO A 91 -7.54 -0.22 13.12
N VAL A 92 -8.19 -0.09 11.97
CA VAL A 92 -9.21 0.95 11.75
C VAL A 92 -10.57 0.34 12.08
N GLU A 93 -11.23 0.91 13.07
CA GLU A 93 -12.53 0.46 13.57
C GLU A 93 -13.61 1.55 13.38
N ASP A 94 -13.19 2.81 13.28
CA ASP A 94 -14.03 3.98 13.15
C ASP A 94 -13.34 5.11 12.37
N GLU A 95 -14.02 6.24 12.18
CA GLU A 95 -13.50 7.41 11.45
C GLU A 95 -12.27 8.04 12.16
N ALA A 96 -12.23 8.04 13.49
CA ALA A 96 -11.11 8.61 14.24
C ALA A 96 -9.85 7.75 14.07
N SER A 97 -9.96 6.45 14.14
CA SER A 97 -8.87 5.50 13.88
C SER A 97 -8.42 5.51 12.43
N LEU A 98 -9.36 5.75 11.48
CA LEU A 98 -9.03 5.96 10.08
C LEU A 98 -8.18 7.21 9.87
N GLY A 99 -8.61 8.35 10.43
CA GLY A 99 -7.85 9.61 10.37
C GLY A 99 -6.44 9.44 10.93
N LYS A 100 -6.32 8.73 12.05
CA LYS A 100 -5.02 8.39 12.67
C LYS A 100 -4.17 7.50 11.76
N ARG A 101 -4.74 6.46 11.14
CA ARG A 101 -4.03 5.59 10.19
C ARG A 101 -3.50 6.37 8.99
N LEU A 102 -4.30 7.27 8.41
CA LEU A 102 -3.89 8.12 7.30
C LEU A 102 -2.79 9.10 7.73
N SER A 103 -2.89 9.70 8.92
CA SER A 103 -1.87 10.58 9.48
C SER A 103 -0.53 9.83 9.72
N GLU A 104 -0.57 8.66 10.33
CA GLU A 104 0.62 7.84 10.57
C GLU A 104 1.30 7.37 9.27
N ALA A 105 0.53 7.13 8.20
CA ALA A 105 1.04 6.65 6.92
C ALA A 105 1.49 7.77 5.98
N LEU A 106 0.79 8.90 5.95
CA LEU A 106 0.93 9.95 4.94
C LEU A 106 1.18 11.34 5.53
N GLY A 107 1.09 11.48 6.86
CA GLY A 107 1.28 12.74 7.57
C GLY A 107 -0.04 13.48 7.85
N GLU A 108 0.04 14.38 8.85
CA GLU A 108 -1.09 15.15 9.35
C GLU A 108 -1.75 16.02 8.27
N ASP A 109 -0.96 16.64 7.40
CA ASP A 109 -1.46 17.53 6.35
C ASP A 109 -2.35 16.78 5.36
N PHE A 110 -1.96 15.55 5.00
CA PHE A 110 -2.80 14.69 4.18
C PHE A 110 -4.09 14.30 4.93
N ALA A 111 -3.98 13.81 6.16
CA ALA A 111 -5.13 13.32 6.92
C ALA A 111 -6.19 14.41 7.16
N ARG A 112 -5.76 15.68 7.40
CA ARG A 112 -6.67 16.81 7.59
C ARG A 112 -7.30 17.32 6.30
N GLY A 113 -6.57 17.25 5.19
CA GLY A 113 -6.99 17.83 3.91
C GLY A 113 -7.38 16.78 2.86
N ALA A 114 -7.50 15.50 3.22
CA ALA A 114 -7.87 14.47 2.28
C ALA A 114 -9.38 14.49 1.99
N LEU A 115 -9.71 14.54 0.71
CA LEU A 115 -11.07 14.39 0.23
C LEU A 115 -11.37 12.90 0.03
N ARG A 116 -12.40 12.41 0.70
CA ARG A 116 -12.91 11.06 0.44
C ARG A 116 -13.65 11.03 -0.88
N ILE A 117 -13.35 10.04 -1.69
CA ILE A 117 -14.06 9.79 -2.95
C ILE A 117 -14.65 8.39 -2.95
N GLU A 118 -15.81 8.28 -3.61
CA GLU A 118 -16.45 7.01 -3.90
C GLU A 118 -17.27 7.19 -5.17
N HIS A 119 -16.91 6.47 -6.21
CA HIS A 119 -17.58 6.54 -7.50
C HIS A 119 -17.70 5.15 -8.12
N GLU A 120 -18.89 4.85 -8.67
CA GLU A 120 -19.15 3.57 -9.30
C GLU A 120 -19.83 3.79 -10.64
N ALA A 121 -19.24 3.26 -11.73
CA ALA A 121 -19.82 3.29 -13.07
C ALA A 121 -19.20 2.22 -13.96
N ALA A 122 -19.94 1.73 -14.94
CA ALA A 122 -19.46 0.78 -15.97
C ALA A 122 -18.83 -0.53 -15.42
N GLY A 123 -19.22 -0.94 -14.19
CA GLY A 123 -18.66 -2.10 -13.52
C GLY A 123 -17.26 -1.85 -12.94
N LEU A 124 -16.91 -0.60 -12.70
CA LEU A 124 -15.73 -0.13 -11.99
C LEU A 124 -16.18 0.61 -10.73
N ARG A 125 -15.48 0.42 -9.61
CA ARG A 125 -15.65 1.19 -8.40
C ARG A 125 -14.33 1.77 -7.97
N LEU A 126 -14.25 3.09 -7.85
CA LEU A 126 -13.08 3.82 -7.35
C LEU A 126 -13.45 4.44 -6.01
N HIS A 127 -12.68 4.13 -4.98
CA HIS A 127 -12.88 4.73 -3.66
C HIS A 127 -11.53 5.02 -2.99
N GLY A 128 -11.55 5.82 -1.94
CA GLY A 128 -10.36 6.15 -1.16
C GLY A 128 -10.25 7.64 -0.86
N TRP A 129 -9.02 8.14 -0.83
CA TRP A 129 -8.72 9.50 -0.41
C TRP A 129 -7.73 10.15 -1.37
N VAL A 130 -7.99 11.41 -1.68
CA VAL A 130 -7.10 12.25 -2.49
C VAL A 130 -6.76 13.51 -1.71
N GLY A 131 -5.49 13.87 -1.69
CA GLY A 131 -5.03 15.11 -1.05
C GLY A 131 -5.47 16.32 -1.85
N LEU A 132 -5.92 17.37 -1.16
CA LEU A 132 -6.12 18.66 -1.76
C LEU A 132 -4.78 19.24 -2.29
N PRO A 133 -4.81 20.21 -3.21
CA PRO A 133 -3.58 20.83 -3.75
C PRO A 133 -2.62 21.34 -2.67
N THR A 134 -3.13 21.77 -1.51
CA THR A 134 -2.36 22.20 -0.36
C THR A 134 -1.53 21.09 0.29
N ALA A 135 -1.97 19.83 0.18
CA ALA A 135 -1.26 18.65 0.65
C ALA A 135 -0.34 18.02 -0.44
N SER A 136 -0.10 18.74 -1.54
CA SER A 136 0.76 18.26 -2.62
C SER A 136 2.23 18.16 -2.22
N ARG A 137 2.96 17.25 -2.85
CA ARG A 137 4.33 16.89 -2.51
C ARG A 137 5.34 17.36 -3.56
N SER A 138 6.59 17.58 -3.14
CA SER A 138 7.72 17.81 -4.08
C SER A 138 8.18 16.52 -4.77
N GLN A 139 7.82 15.36 -4.23
CA GLN A 139 8.14 14.03 -4.76
C GLN A 139 6.89 13.17 -4.85
N ALA A 140 6.88 12.18 -5.76
CA ALA A 140 5.77 11.25 -5.95
C ALA A 140 5.86 10.04 -4.97
N ASP A 141 6.08 10.33 -3.68
CA ASP A 141 6.34 9.36 -2.61
C ASP A 141 5.08 8.94 -1.83
N GLN A 142 3.95 9.61 -2.07
CA GLN A 142 2.66 9.35 -1.42
C GLN A 142 1.55 9.03 -2.41
N GLN A 143 1.85 8.17 -3.37
CA GLN A 143 0.93 7.76 -4.43
C GLN A 143 0.62 6.26 -4.31
N PHE A 144 -0.46 5.93 -3.61
CA PHE A 144 -0.86 4.56 -3.36
C PHE A 144 -2.12 4.22 -4.14
N PHE A 145 -1.96 3.37 -5.15
CA PHE A 145 -3.07 2.87 -5.96
C PHE A 145 -3.18 1.35 -5.83
N PHE A 146 -4.38 0.88 -5.57
CA PHE A 146 -4.65 -0.55 -5.40
C PHE A 146 -5.69 -1.02 -6.42
N VAL A 147 -5.41 -2.11 -7.11
CA VAL A 147 -6.37 -2.78 -8.01
C VAL A 147 -6.73 -4.12 -7.38
N ASN A 148 -7.99 -4.31 -7.02
CA ASN A 148 -8.48 -5.50 -6.32
C ASN A 148 -7.61 -5.86 -5.11
N GLY A 149 -7.18 -4.85 -4.33
CA GLY A 149 -6.34 -4.99 -3.14
C GLY A 149 -4.84 -5.19 -3.40
N ARG A 150 -4.39 -5.17 -4.66
CA ARG A 150 -2.98 -5.22 -5.05
C ARG A 150 -2.43 -3.83 -5.30
N HIS A 151 -1.35 -3.47 -4.63
CA HIS A 151 -0.63 -2.21 -4.91
C HIS A 151 -0.01 -2.24 -6.32
N VAL A 152 -0.30 -1.22 -7.12
CA VAL A 152 0.20 -1.08 -8.49
C VAL A 152 0.83 0.29 -8.71
N LYS A 153 1.83 0.32 -9.60
CA LYS A 153 2.48 1.54 -10.10
C LYS A 153 2.35 1.54 -11.63
N ASP A 154 1.15 1.81 -12.10
CA ASP A 154 0.80 1.72 -13.51
C ASP A 154 0.82 3.09 -14.19
N ARG A 155 1.34 3.15 -15.43
CA ARG A 155 1.50 4.41 -16.18
C ARG A 155 0.16 5.01 -16.60
N LEU A 156 -0.82 4.18 -16.95
CA LEU A 156 -2.17 4.63 -17.32
C LEU A 156 -2.84 5.32 -16.12
N VAL A 157 -2.77 4.68 -14.96
CA VAL A 157 -3.30 5.23 -13.70
C VAL A 157 -2.59 6.54 -13.34
N ALA A 158 -1.25 6.55 -13.36
CA ALA A 158 -0.47 7.75 -13.07
C ALA A 158 -0.81 8.91 -14.02
N HIS A 159 -1.04 8.63 -15.31
CA HIS A 159 -1.44 9.62 -16.30
C HIS A 159 -2.86 10.16 -16.02
N ALA A 160 -3.83 9.29 -15.74
CA ALA A 160 -5.20 9.70 -15.43
C ALA A 160 -5.27 10.61 -14.20
N VAL A 161 -4.55 10.22 -13.11
CA VAL A 161 -4.45 11.03 -11.89
C VAL A 161 -3.78 12.37 -12.18
N LYS A 162 -2.64 12.37 -12.87
CA LYS A 162 -1.92 13.61 -13.22
C LYS A 162 -2.80 14.56 -14.03
N GLN A 163 -3.56 14.03 -14.99
CA GLN A 163 -4.47 14.82 -15.80
C GLN A 163 -5.62 15.42 -14.96
N ALA A 164 -6.19 14.67 -14.03
CA ALA A 164 -7.24 15.15 -13.16
C ALA A 164 -6.77 16.32 -12.25
N TYR A 165 -5.50 16.34 -11.91
CA TYR A 165 -4.90 17.39 -11.09
C TYR A 165 -4.25 18.53 -11.90
N ALA A 166 -4.26 18.49 -13.24
CA ALA A 166 -3.52 19.43 -14.08
C ALA A 166 -3.86 20.89 -13.84
N ASP A 167 -5.15 21.17 -13.56
CA ASP A 167 -5.65 22.53 -13.34
C ASP A 167 -5.56 23.03 -11.90
N VAL A 168 -5.14 22.17 -10.95
CA VAL A 168 -5.15 22.48 -9.52
C VAL A 168 -3.78 22.41 -8.86
N LEU A 169 -2.81 21.75 -9.48
CA LEU A 169 -1.45 21.62 -8.96
C LEU A 169 -0.49 22.60 -9.63
N TYR A 170 0.36 23.22 -8.82
CA TYR A 170 1.50 23.99 -9.33
C TYR A 170 2.52 23.08 -10.04
N HIS A 171 3.25 23.60 -11.01
CA HIS A 171 4.31 22.89 -11.69
C HIS A 171 5.34 22.31 -10.70
N GLY A 172 5.75 21.05 -10.96
CA GLY A 172 6.71 20.34 -10.11
C GLY A 172 6.14 19.78 -8.80
N ARG A 173 4.82 19.88 -8.58
CA ARG A 173 4.16 19.26 -7.44
C ARG A 173 3.48 17.95 -7.85
N HIS A 174 3.40 17.02 -6.88
CA HIS A 174 2.79 15.70 -7.06
C HIS A 174 1.59 15.54 -6.12
N PRO A 175 0.49 14.96 -6.60
CA PRO A 175 -0.65 14.66 -5.74
C PRO A 175 -0.28 13.55 -4.75
N ALA A 176 -0.83 13.62 -3.55
CA ALA A 176 -0.84 12.52 -2.60
C ALA A 176 -2.22 11.84 -2.65
N PHE A 177 -2.26 10.52 -2.64
CA PHE A 177 -3.53 9.78 -2.66
C PHE A 177 -3.39 8.34 -2.17
N VAL A 178 -4.50 7.80 -1.70
CA VAL A 178 -4.72 6.38 -1.44
C VAL A 178 -6.02 5.97 -2.15
N LEU A 179 -5.91 5.27 -3.24
CA LEU A 179 -7.02 4.94 -4.12
C LEU A 179 -7.14 3.43 -4.32
N PHE A 180 -8.36 2.95 -4.33
CA PHE A 180 -8.71 1.54 -4.55
C PHE A 180 -9.64 1.46 -5.76
N LEU A 181 -9.24 0.70 -6.76
CA LEU A 181 -10.05 0.35 -7.92
C LEU A 181 -10.50 -1.10 -7.80
N GLU A 182 -11.79 -1.31 -7.77
CA GLU A 182 -12.41 -2.61 -7.91
C GLU A 182 -12.88 -2.81 -9.35
N ILE A 183 -12.47 -3.91 -9.94
CA ILE A 183 -12.75 -4.28 -11.32
C ILE A 183 -12.91 -5.79 -11.43
N ASP A 184 -13.75 -6.28 -12.34
CA ASP A 184 -13.84 -7.73 -12.64
C ASP A 184 -12.43 -8.28 -12.91
N PRO A 185 -11.96 -9.28 -12.14
CA PRO A 185 -10.63 -9.87 -12.33
C PRO A 185 -10.34 -10.36 -13.75
N ARG A 186 -11.38 -10.71 -14.52
CA ARG A 186 -11.26 -11.14 -15.93
C ARG A 186 -10.92 -9.99 -16.89
N LYS A 187 -11.06 -8.72 -16.44
CA LYS A 187 -10.78 -7.51 -17.20
C LYS A 187 -9.40 -6.92 -16.91
N VAL A 188 -8.62 -7.53 -16.02
CA VAL A 188 -7.28 -7.07 -15.66
C VAL A 188 -6.31 -8.24 -15.60
N ASP A 189 -5.19 -8.13 -16.32
CA ASP A 189 -4.06 -9.06 -16.22
C ASP A 189 -3.02 -8.48 -15.25
N VAL A 190 -2.73 -9.24 -14.20
CA VAL A 190 -1.76 -8.89 -13.15
C VAL A 190 -0.41 -9.58 -13.33
N ASN A 191 -0.27 -10.44 -14.35
CA ASN A 191 0.95 -11.20 -14.62
C ASN A 191 1.77 -10.54 -15.75
N VAL A 192 1.94 -9.23 -15.70
CA VAL A 192 2.61 -8.45 -16.75
C VAL A 192 4.10 -8.23 -16.43
N HIS A 193 4.47 -8.12 -15.16
CA HIS A 193 5.83 -7.82 -14.73
C HIS A 193 6.28 -8.72 -13.57
N PRO A 194 7.55 -9.18 -13.52
CA PRO A 194 8.06 -10.02 -12.42
C PRO A 194 7.85 -9.43 -11.03
N ALA A 195 8.02 -8.11 -10.87
CA ALA A 195 7.76 -7.41 -9.60
C ALA A 195 6.28 -7.17 -9.31
N LYS A 196 5.38 -7.54 -10.26
CA LYS A 196 3.91 -7.47 -10.09
C LYS A 196 3.36 -6.08 -9.70
N HIS A 197 4.08 -5.01 -10.03
CA HIS A 197 3.64 -3.63 -9.78
C HIS A 197 2.87 -3.03 -10.96
N GLU A 198 2.93 -3.65 -12.14
CA GLU A 198 2.20 -3.24 -13.34
C GLU A 198 1.04 -4.20 -13.60
N VAL A 199 -0.02 -3.67 -14.16
CA VAL A 199 -1.19 -4.44 -14.59
C VAL A 199 -1.54 -4.06 -16.02
N ARG A 200 -2.25 -4.92 -16.73
CA ARG A 200 -2.80 -4.61 -18.05
C ARG A 200 -4.32 -4.69 -17.99
N PHE A 201 -4.96 -3.56 -18.18
CA PHE A 201 -6.41 -3.50 -18.29
C PHE A 201 -6.84 -3.91 -19.71
N ARG A 202 -7.89 -4.73 -19.79
CA ARG A 202 -8.47 -5.14 -21.08
C ARG A 202 -9.01 -3.94 -21.86
N ASP A 203 -9.66 -3.00 -21.16
CA ASP A 203 -10.10 -1.72 -21.69
C ASP A 203 -9.41 -0.58 -20.92
N GLY A 204 -8.19 -0.29 -21.29
CA GLY A 204 -7.40 0.76 -20.65
C GLY A 204 -8.00 2.16 -20.84
N ARG A 205 -8.68 2.43 -21.97
CA ARG A 205 -9.31 3.72 -22.23
C ARG A 205 -10.47 3.96 -21.27
N LEU A 206 -11.32 2.97 -21.07
CA LEU A 206 -12.43 3.04 -20.11
C LEU A 206 -11.93 3.30 -18.69
N VAL A 207 -10.90 2.55 -18.26
CA VAL A 207 -10.32 2.70 -16.91
C VAL A 207 -9.69 4.09 -16.74
N HIS A 208 -8.94 4.57 -17.73
CA HIS A 208 -8.34 5.90 -17.70
C HIS A 208 -9.40 7.00 -17.56
N GLU A 209 -10.41 6.97 -18.43
CA GLU A 209 -11.50 7.95 -18.44
C GLU A 209 -12.29 7.94 -17.13
N PHE A 210 -12.56 6.75 -16.60
CA PHE A 210 -13.27 6.58 -15.34
C PHE A 210 -12.48 7.20 -14.17
N ILE A 211 -11.19 6.90 -14.05
CA ILE A 211 -10.33 7.46 -13.00
C ILE A 211 -10.26 8.98 -13.14
N PHE A 212 -9.99 9.46 -14.36
CA PHE A 212 -9.89 10.90 -14.65
C PHE A 212 -11.15 11.64 -14.22
N ARG A 213 -12.33 11.21 -14.69
CA ARG A 213 -13.62 11.87 -14.38
C ARG A 213 -13.93 11.84 -12.89
N SER A 214 -13.79 10.67 -12.25
CA SER A 214 -14.05 10.54 -10.83
C SER A 214 -13.23 11.52 -9.98
N LEU A 215 -11.95 11.69 -10.32
CA LEU A 215 -11.07 12.60 -9.61
C LEU A 215 -11.32 14.06 -9.97
N HIS A 216 -11.55 14.36 -11.25
CA HIS A 216 -11.81 15.72 -11.73
C HIS A 216 -13.08 16.30 -11.12
N GLU A 217 -14.17 15.53 -11.07
CA GLU A 217 -15.43 15.93 -10.43
C GLU A 217 -15.25 16.18 -8.93
N ALA A 218 -14.56 15.28 -8.23
CA ALA A 218 -14.27 15.43 -6.80
C ALA A 218 -13.45 16.70 -6.50
N LEU A 219 -12.43 16.98 -7.31
CA LEU A 219 -11.57 18.17 -7.15
C LEU A 219 -12.28 19.47 -7.57
N ALA A 220 -13.17 19.44 -8.58
CA ALA A 220 -13.96 20.59 -8.99
C ALA A 220 -14.95 21.03 -7.89
N GLY A 221 -15.55 20.07 -7.17
CA GLY A 221 -16.44 20.35 -6.05
C GLY A 221 -15.79 21.14 -4.90
N THR A 222 -14.48 21.00 -4.71
CA THR A 222 -13.73 21.75 -3.69
C THR A 222 -13.51 23.21 -4.06
N ARG A 223 -13.45 23.55 -5.34
CA ARG A 223 -13.35 24.94 -5.81
C ARG A 223 -14.65 25.73 -5.59
N ALA A 224 -15.81 25.08 -5.80
CA ALA A 224 -17.12 25.71 -5.62
C ALA A 224 -17.41 26.00 -4.13
N GLY A 225 -16.95 25.18 -3.20
CA GLY A 225 -17.11 25.40 -1.76
C GLY A 225 -16.17 26.48 -1.17
N ALA A 226 -15.08 26.82 -1.86
CA ALA A 226 -14.14 27.87 -1.40
C ALA A 226 -14.59 29.30 -1.77
N VAL A 227 -15.69 29.46 -2.52
CA VAL A 227 -16.22 30.78 -2.97
C VAL A 227 -17.44 31.23 -2.14
N ALA A 228 -17.89 30.40 -1.19
CA ALA A 228 -19.02 30.73 -0.32
C ALA A 228 -18.53 31.14 1.09
N VAL A 229 -17.91 32.31 1.22
CA VAL A 229 -17.86 33.13 2.45
C VAL A 229 -17.99 34.59 2.05
#